data_37e78181f0e7bd06e4fd9497b237748c
#
_entry.id   37e78181f0e7bd06e4fd9497b237748c
#
_cell.length_a   1.000
_cell.length_b   1.000
_cell.length_c   1.000
_cell.angle_alpha   90.00
_cell.angle_beta   90.00
_cell.angle_gamma   90.00
#
_symmetry.space_group_name_H-M   'P 1'
#
loop_
_entity.id
_entity.type
_entity.pdbx_description
1 polymer ?
#
loop_
_entity_poly.entity_id
_entity_poly.type
_entity_poly.pdbx_seq_one_letter_code
_entity_poly.pdbx_strand_id
1 'polypeptide(L)'
;MRSKAETTARILTVMIGCVLALAIGMWVSGDVGAMRDKVEKDARRVLPDGFVCQSSEGSRMKALVFYDPNDPDNGAKAMVYVDRTGLYGDGLDRKFAFGWFFRGSTPNAAPGKVEGLTVEGYSGVAYFSGTGVARIEMADGSGMEHDPALPLAWVGGENTRFFGADGSELPCAVHPF
;
A
#
# COMPACT_ATOMS: atom_id res chain seq x y z
N MET A 1 -31.32 -30.48 -37.54
CA MET A 1 -30.36 -30.83 -36.46
C MET A 1 -29.08 -30.06 -36.73
N ARG A 2 -28.73 -29.08 -35.85
CA ARG A 2 -27.42 -28.40 -35.92
C ARG A 2 -26.31 -29.37 -35.53
N SER A 3 -25.22 -29.41 -36.29
CA SER A 3 -24.13 -30.34 -36.02
C SER A 3 -23.45 -29.98 -34.68
N LYS A 4 -22.98 -30.97 -33.92
CA LYS A 4 -22.23 -30.77 -32.69
C LYS A 4 -21.02 -29.83 -32.91
N ALA A 5 -20.45 -29.83 -34.09
CA ALA A 5 -19.33 -28.98 -34.48
C ALA A 5 -19.71 -27.49 -34.53
N GLU A 6 -20.92 -27.13 -35.02
CA GLU A 6 -21.38 -25.72 -35.01
C GLU A 6 -21.63 -25.19 -33.61
N THR A 7 -22.14 -26.06 -32.71
CA THR A 7 -22.37 -25.67 -31.31
C THR A 7 -21.04 -25.43 -30.59
N THR A 8 -20.06 -26.30 -30.76
CA THR A 8 -18.73 -26.18 -30.19
C THR A 8 -17.99 -24.92 -30.69
N ALA A 9 -18.07 -24.66 -32.01
CA ALA A 9 -17.47 -23.48 -32.63
C ALA A 9 -18.06 -22.17 -32.04
N ARG A 10 -19.39 -22.12 -31.85
CA ARG A 10 -20.06 -20.95 -31.24
C ARG A 10 -19.66 -20.71 -29.79
N ILE A 11 -19.57 -21.80 -28.99
CA ILE A 11 -19.12 -21.69 -27.59
C ILE A 11 -17.68 -21.16 -27.53
N LEU A 12 -16.82 -21.69 -28.40
CA LEU A 12 -15.42 -21.26 -28.47
C LEU A 12 -15.30 -19.76 -28.85
N THR A 13 -16.09 -19.32 -29.83
CA THR A 13 -16.12 -17.91 -30.27
C THR A 13 -16.60 -16.98 -29.16
N VAL A 14 -17.63 -17.38 -28.41
CA VAL A 14 -18.14 -16.59 -27.26
C VAL A 14 -17.10 -16.52 -26.14
N MET A 15 -16.43 -17.64 -25.82
CA MET A 15 -15.38 -17.67 -24.82
C MET A 15 -14.19 -16.78 -25.20
N ILE A 16 -13.72 -16.85 -26.44
CA ILE A 16 -12.65 -15.98 -26.95
C ILE A 16 -13.09 -14.52 -26.90
N GLY A 17 -14.32 -14.21 -27.28
CA GLY A 17 -14.89 -12.86 -27.20
C GLY A 17 -14.94 -12.30 -25.77
N CYS A 18 -15.34 -13.13 -24.80
CA CYS A 18 -15.34 -12.76 -23.38
C CYS A 18 -13.91 -12.55 -22.84
N VAL A 19 -12.96 -13.40 -23.19
CA VAL A 19 -11.55 -13.25 -22.77
C VAL A 19 -10.95 -11.98 -23.38
N LEU A 20 -11.21 -11.72 -24.66
CA LEU A 20 -10.75 -10.49 -25.32
C LEU A 20 -11.40 -9.23 -24.72
N ALA A 21 -12.70 -9.27 -24.43
CA ALA A 21 -13.41 -8.15 -23.79
C ALA A 21 -12.88 -7.89 -22.36
N LEU A 22 -12.56 -8.96 -21.61
CA LEU A 22 -11.93 -8.84 -20.31
C LEU A 22 -10.49 -8.30 -20.43
N ALA A 23 -9.70 -8.78 -21.37
CA ALA A 23 -8.35 -8.28 -21.61
C ALA A 23 -8.34 -6.82 -22.08
N ILE A 24 -9.26 -6.44 -22.97
CA ILE A 24 -9.43 -5.04 -23.40
C ILE A 24 -9.98 -4.19 -22.26
N GLY A 25 -10.93 -4.69 -21.48
CA GLY A 25 -11.43 -4.02 -20.29
C GLY A 25 -10.32 -3.79 -19.25
N MET A 26 -9.46 -4.75 -19.03
CA MET A 26 -8.27 -4.61 -18.17
C MET A 26 -7.24 -3.64 -18.76
N TRP A 27 -7.09 -3.60 -20.06
CA TRP A 27 -6.16 -2.70 -20.76
C TRP A 27 -6.71 -1.26 -20.86
N VAL A 28 -8.01 -1.08 -21.04
CA VAL A 28 -8.70 0.23 -21.10
C VAL A 28 -9.03 0.77 -19.71
N SER A 29 -9.31 -0.07 -18.71
CA SER A 29 -9.47 0.36 -17.31
C SER A 29 -8.13 0.70 -16.65
N GLY A 30 -7.07 0.56 -17.40
CA GLY A 30 -5.81 1.14 -17.13
C GLY A 30 -4.85 0.29 -16.37
N ASP A 31 -3.84 0.40 -16.86
CA ASP A 31 -2.64 0.82 -16.23
C ASP A 31 -2.69 0.61 -14.70
N VAL A 32 -2.16 -0.54 -14.28
CA VAL A 32 -1.89 -0.80 -12.86
C VAL A 32 -1.03 0.34 -12.27
N GLY A 33 -0.21 1.00 -13.10
CA GLY A 33 0.47 2.24 -12.79
C GLY A 33 -0.48 3.41 -12.51
N ALA A 34 -1.54 3.57 -13.30
CA ALA A 34 -2.51 4.66 -13.09
C ALA A 34 -3.33 4.51 -11.80
N MET A 35 -3.52 3.30 -11.28
CA MET A 35 -4.12 3.10 -9.95
C MET A 35 -3.15 3.46 -8.83
N ARG A 36 -1.87 3.26 -9.02
CA ARG A 36 -0.82 3.69 -8.10
C ARG A 36 -0.80 5.21 -7.97
N ASP A 37 -0.77 5.90 -9.11
CA ASP A 37 -0.84 7.37 -9.19
C ASP A 37 -2.17 7.91 -8.67
N LYS A 38 -3.26 7.16 -8.84
CA LYS A 38 -4.57 7.55 -8.35
C LYS A 38 -4.64 7.58 -6.82
N VAL A 39 -4.07 6.60 -6.13
CA VAL A 39 -4.01 6.56 -4.66
C VAL A 39 -3.32 7.81 -4.13
N GLU A 40 -2.16 8.14 -4.67
CA GLU A 40 -1.41 9.33 -4.26
C GLU A 40 -2.14 10.62 -4.66
N LYS A 41 -2.72 10.66 -5.85
CA LYS A 41 -3.49 11.81 -6.34
C LYS A 41 -4.78 12.05 -5.54
N ASP A 42 -5.48 11.00 -5.14
CA ASP A 42 -6.69 11.13 -4.31
C ASP A 42 -6.33 11.56 -2.88
N ALA A 43 -5.22 11.06 -2.34
CA ALA A 43 -4.70 11.52 -1.05
C ALA A 43 -4.30 13.01 -1.09
N ARG A 44 -3.64 13.47 -2.17
CA ARG A 44 -3.24 14.87 -2.34
C ARG A 44 -4.43 15.85 -2.42
N ARG A 45 -5.64 15.41 -2.80
CA ARG A 45 -6.84 16.28 -2.84
C ARG A 45 -7.34 16.74 -1.48
N VAL A 46 -6.99 16.02 -0.42
CA VAL A 46 -7.43 16.31 0.95
C VAL A 46 -6.34 16.92 1.82
N LEU A 47 -5.18 17.17 1.25
CA LEU A 47 -4.02 17.70 1.95
C LEU A 47 -3.73 19.14 1.51
N PRO A 48 -3.12 19.95 2.39
CA PRO A 48 -2.68 21.31 2.05
C PRO A 48 -1.72 21.33 0.85
N ASP A 49 -1.73 22.41 0.09
CA ASP A 49 -0.75 22.66 -0.96
C ASP A 49 0.67 22.70 -0.37
N GLY A 50 1.64 22.17 -1.11
CA GLY A 50 3.05 22.16 -0.69
C GLY A 50 3.48 20.89 0.04
N PHE A 51 2.55 20.05 0.51
CA PHE A 51 2.91 18.77 1.13
C PHE A 51 3.56 17.83 0.10
N VAL A 52 4.63 17.17 0.52
CA VAL A 52 5.30 16.11 -0.22
C VAL A 52 4.90 14.74 0.33
N CYS A 53 5.13 13.68 -0.46
CA CYS A 53 4.75 12.34 -0.10
C CYS A 53 5.97 11.42 -0.13
N GLN A 54 6.18 10.68 0.95
CA GLN A 54 7.00 9.48 0.95
C GLN A 54 6.11 8.24 0.96
N SER A 55 6.54 7.18 0.29
CA SER A 55 5.79 5.95 0.21
C SER A 55 6.70 4.73 0.21
N SER A 56 6.21 3.66 0.83
CA SER A 56 6.78 2.31 0.75
C SER A 56 5.68 1.31 0.42
N GLU A 57 6.03 0.27 -0.31
CA GLU A 57 5.09 -0.74 -0.77
C GLU A 57 5.65 -2.13 -0.50
N GLY A 58 4.87 -2.94 0.20
CA GLY A 58 5.05 -4.38 0.31
C GLY A 58 4.16 -5.14 -0.66
N SER A 59 4.08 -6.46 -0.54
CA SER A 59 3.35 -7.31 -1.48
C SER A 59 1.86 -6.96 -1.63
N ARG A 60 1.20 -6.56 -0.54
CA ARG A 60 -0.24 -6.25 -0.50
C ARG A 60 -0.61 -5.06 0.39
N MET A 61 0.38 -4.28 0.81
CA MET A 61 0.19 -3.12 1.67
C MET A 61 1.04 -1.96 1.17
N LYS A 62 0.53 -0.75 1.29
CA LYS A 62 1.24 0.48 0.95
C LYS A 62 1.10 1.47 2.10
N ALA A 63 2.23 1.99 2.54
CA ALA A 63 2.33 3.04 3.52
C ALA A 63 2.70 4.36 2.83
N LEU A 64 2.01 5.43 3.17
CA LEU A 64 2.32 6.79 2.70
C LEU A 64 2.38 7.73 3.89
N VAL A 65 3.33 8.64 3.87
CA VAL A 65 3.36 9.79 4.77
C VAL A 65 3.41 11.08 3.96
N PHE A 66 2.52 12.01 4.31
CA PHE A 66 2.45 13.34 3.74
C PHE A 66 2.90 14.36 4.77
N TYR A 67 3.78 15.26 4.41
CA TYR A 67 4.37 16.23 5.32
C TYR A 67 4.76 17.53 4.60
N ASP A 68 4.84 18.63 5.36
CA ASP A 68 5.44 19.87 4.89
C ASP A 68 6.98 19.74 4.91
N PRO A 69 7.68 19.92 3.78
CA PRO A 69 9.14 19.82 3.76
C PRO A 69 9.86 20.86 4.62
N ASN A 70 9.20 21.96 4.96
CA ASN A 70 9.76 23.01 5.84
C ASN A 70 9.53 22.72 7.33
N ASP A 71 8.56 21.86 7.66
CA ASP A 71 8.23 21.44 9.04
C ASP A 71 7.72 19.99 9.01
N PRO A 72 8.62 19.01 8.80
CA PRO A 72 8.24 17.64 8.47
C PRO A 72 7.51 16.89 9.58
N ASP A 73 7.61 17.36 10.82
CA ASP A 73 6.97 16.72 11.98
C ASP A 73 5.61 17.32 12.32
N ASN A 74 5.33 18.52 11.85
CA ASN A 74 4.10 19.22 12.19
C ASN A 74 3.01 18.97 11.13
N GLY A 75 1.90 18.39 11.56
CA GLY A 75 0.75 18.12 10.70
C GLY A 75 0.94 17.00 9.70
N ALA A 76 2.04 16.26 9.77
CA ALA A 76 2.27 15.09 8.93
C ALA A 76 1.18 14.03 9.16
N LYS A 77 0.75 13.38 8.06
CA LYS A 77 -0.30 12.35 8.06
C LYS A 77 0.18 11.06 7.45
N ALA A 78 0.03 9.99 8.21
CA ALA A 78 0.25 8.63 7.78
C ALA A 78 -1.04 8.04 7.17
N MET A 79 -0.90 7.31 6.06
CA MET A 79 -2.02 6.65 5.36
C MET A 79 -1.66 5.23 5.01
N VAL A 80 -2.62 4.31 5.18
CA VAL A 80 -2.47 2.90 4.84
C VAL A 80 -3.45 2.52 3.74
N TYR A 81 -2.94 1.85 2.73
CA TYR A 81 -3.70 1.25 1.64
C TYR A 81 -3.40 -0.25 1.56
N VAL A 82 -4.40 -1.02 1.17
CA VAL A 82 -4.26 -2.48 0.98
C VAL A 82 -4.70 -2.87 -0.43
N ASP A 83 -3.98 -3.82 -1.02
CA ASP A 83 -4.38 -4.42 -2.28
C ASP A 83 -5.43 -5.51 -2.03
N ARG A 84 -6.63 -5.28 -2.57
CA ARG A 84 -7.74 -6.23 -2.53
C ARG A 84 -7.95 -6.97 -3.84
N THR A 85 -6.98 -6.96 -4.73
CA THR A 85 -7.08 -7.71 -5.98
C THR A 85 -7.32 -9.19 -5.70
N GLY A 86 -8.45 -9.71 -6.15
CA GLY A 86 -8.86 -11.09 -5.97
C GLY A 86 -10.30 -11.27 -5.51
N LEU A 87 -10.64 -12.52 -5.22
CA LEU A 87 -11.92 -12.91 -4.63
C LEU A 87 -11.85 -12.78 -3.11
N TYR A 88 -12.80 -12.09 -2.51
CA TYR A 88 -12.94 -11.96 -1.07
C TYR A 88 -14.40 -12.16 -0.64
N GLY A 89 -14.61 -12.48 0.64
CA GLY A 89 -15.91 -12.86 1.20
C GLY A 89 -16.12 -14.36 1.23
N ASP A 90 -17.16 -14.79 1.95
CA ASP A 90 -17.47 -16.19 2.21
C ASP A 90 -18.71 -16.65 1.43
N GLY A 91 -18.71 -17.92 1.02
CA GLY A 91 -19.88 -18.55 0.42
C GLY A 91 -20.38 -17.87 -0.86
N LEU A 92 -21.67 -17.53 -0.89
CA LEU A 92 -22.33 -16.90 -2.04
C LEU A 92 -22.07 -15.39 -2.17
N ASP A 93 -21.54 -14.76 -1.12
CA ASP A 93 -21.24 -13.31 -1.11
C ASP A 93 -19.82 -12.98 -1.60
N ARG A 94 -19.19 -13.88 -2.34
CA ARG A 94 -17.88 -13.65 -2.94
C ARG A 94 -17.94 -12.50 -3.94
N LYS A 95 -17.11 -11.48 -3.68
CA LYS A 95 -16.94 -10.31 -4.55
C LYS A 95 -15.52 -10.29 -5.09
N PHE A 96 -15.41 -9.92 -6.36
CA PHE A 96 -14.10 -9.64 -6.94
C PHE A 96 -13.78 -8.16 -6.74
N ALA A 97 -12.62 -7.87 -6.16
CA ALA A 97 -12.08 -6.52 -6.07
C ALA A 97 -10.77 -6.43 -6.87
N PHE A 98 -10.46 -5.24 -7.35
CA PHE A 98 -9.24 -4.97 -8.07
C PHE A 98 -8.64 -3.64 -7.63
N GLY A 99 -7.38 -3.65 -7.22
CA GLY A 99 -6.59 -2.48 -6.91
C GLY A 99 -6.47 -2.15 -5.42
N TRP A 100 -5.95 -0.96 -5.17
CA TRP A 100 -5.63 -0.44 -3.85
C TRP A 100 -6.84 0.23 -3.20
N PHE A 101 -7.09 -0.12 -1.95
CA PHE A 101 -8.18 0.43 -1.16
C PHE A 101 -7.62 1.15 0.06
N PHE A 102 -8.07 2.38 0.26
CA PHE A 102 -7.78 3.15 1.46
C PHE A 102 -8.35 2.44 2.70
N ARG A 103 -7.52 2.30 3.73
CA ARG A 103 -7.94 1.72 5.02
C ARG A 103 -8.14 2.82 6.05
N GLY A 104 -7.24 3.77 6.11
CA GLY A 104 -7.38 4.88 7.04
C GLY A 104 -6.16 5.79 7.05
N SER A 105 -6.26 6.85 7.83
CA SER A 105 -5.20 7.80 8.09
C SER A 105 -5.12 8.14 9.58
N THR A 106 -3.92 8.41 10.05
CA THR A 106 -3.65 8.86 11.41
C THR A 106 -2.64 10.03 11.37
N PRO A 107 -2.57 10.86 12.39
CA PRO A 107 -1.40 11.71 12.57
C PRO A 107 -0.13 10.86 12.52
N ASN A 108 0.95 11.38 11.95
CA ASN A 108 2.21 10.64 11.94
C ASN A 108 2.75 10.49 13.37
N ALA A 109 3.56 9.46 13.59
CA ALA A 109 4.24 9.28 14.87
C ALA A 109 5.17 10.46 15.17
N ALA A 110 5.43 10.71 16.44
CA ALA A 110 6.36 11.75 16.87
C ALA A 110 7.81 11.41 16.42
N PRO A 111 8.68 12.43 16.29
CA PRO A 111 10.10 12.22 16.03
C PRO A 111 10.75 11.23 17.00
N GLY A 112 11.60 10.36 16.49
CA GLY A 112 12.30 9.34 17.29
C GLY A 112 11.42 8.24 17.87
N LYS A 113 10.16 8.13 17.42
CA LYS A 113 9.24 7.03 17.75
C LYS A 113 8.71 6.41 16.48
N VAL A 114 8.52 5.09 16.49
CA VAL A 114 7.94 4.36 15.36
C VAL A 114 6.61 3.73 15.80
N GLU A 115 5.59 3.93 15.00
CA GLU A 115 4.30 3.27 15.15
C GLU A 115 4.06 2.33 13.98
N GLY A 116 3.76 1.07 14.29
CA GLY A 116 3.40 0.04 13.33
C GLY A 116 1.91 -0.20 13.34
N LEU A 117 1.32 -0.33 12.15
CA LEU A 117 -0.10 -0.63 11.97
C LEU A 117 -0.25 -1.95 11.22
N THR A 118 -0.93 -2.92 11.84
CA THR A 118 -1.35 -4.15 11.18
C THR A 118 -2.76 -4.02 10.64
N VAL A 119 -3.03 -4.63 9.50
CA VAL A 119 -4.38 -4.67 8.92
C VAL A 119 -4.86 -6.11 8.89
N GLU A 120 -6.03 -6.38 9.46
CA GLU A 120 -6.61 -7.73 9.51
C GLU A 120 -6.69 -8.36 8.11
N GLY A 121 -6.24 -9.61 7.99
CA GLY A 121 -6.19 -10.36 6.74
C GLY A 121 -5.02 -10.02 5.81
N TYR A 122 -4.08 -9.17 6.24
CA TYR A 122 -2.86 -8.84 5.49
C TYR A 122 -1.61 -9.17 6.29
N SER A 123 -0.63 -9.74 5.62
CA SER A 123 0.70 -9.97 6.20
C SER A 123 1.55 -8.71 6.10
N GLY A 124 2.29 -8.41 7.16
CA GLY A 124 3.16 -7.24 7.26
C GLY A 124 2.59 -6.14 8.12
N VAL A 125 3.43 -5.14 8.35
CA VAL A 125 3.17 -3.98 9.19
C VAL A 125 3.52 -2.73 8.39
N ALA A 126 2.64 -1.73 8.43
CA ALA A 126 2.94 -0.39 7.94
C ALA A 126 3.51 0.43 9.09
N TYR A 127 4.76 0.83 8.98
CA TYR A 127 5.48 1.61 9.99
C TYR A 127 5.55 3.08 9.60
N PHE A 128 5.39 3.93 10.60
CA PHE A 128 5.43 5.38 10.45
C PHE A 128 6.25 6.01 11.57
N SER A 129 7.00 7.04 11.23
CA SER A 129 7.72 7.86 12.20
C SER A 129 7.78 9.31 11.69
N GLY A 130 7.88 10.27 12.60
CA GLY A 130 8.43 11.58 12.30
C GLY A 130 9.91 11.47 11.91
N THR A 131 10.63 12.57 12.00
CA THR A 131 12.06 12.59 11.76
C THR A 131 12.84 11.76 12.80
N GLY A 132 14.10 11.44 12.49
CA GLY A 132 15.02 10.78 13.44
C GLY A 132 15.33 9.32 13.16
N VAL A 133 14.65 8.65 12.21
CA VAL A 133 15.02 7.29 11.79
C VAL A 133 16.18 7.37 10.80
N ALA A 134 17.31 6.76 11.12
CA ALA A 134 18.51 6.74 10.25
C ALA A 134 18.75 5.38 9.59
N ARG A 135 18.30 4.28 10.23
CA ARG A 135 18.49 2.93 9.70
C ARG A 135 17.32 2.02 10.05
N ILE A 136 16.96 1.19 9.10
CA ILE A 136 15.94 0.14 9.23
C ILE A 136 16.66 -1.21 9.12
N GLU A 137 16.37 -2.14 10.02
CA GLU A 137 16.92 -3.49 10.01
C GLU A 137 15.79 -4.52 9.97
N MET A 138 15.83 -5.39 8.98
CA MET A 138 14.83 -6.44 8.79
C MET A 138 15.18 -7.69 9.61
N ALA A 139 14.20 -8.58 9.79
CA ALA A 139 14.34 -9.80 10.58
C ALA A 139 15.49 -10.73 10.13
N ASP A 140 15.89 -10.67 8.87
CA ASP A 140 17.00 -11.44 8.31
C ASP A 140 18.38 -10.79 8.55
N GLY A 141 18.43 -9.66 9.26
CA GLY A 141 19.63 -8.88 9.53
C GLY A 141 20.06 -7.96 8.38
N SER A 142 19.34 -7.96 7.27
CA SER A 142 19.59 -6.97 6.23
C SER A 142 19.11 -5.58 6.69
N GLY A 143 19.83 -4.54 6.28
CA GLY A 143 19.54 -3.19 6.71
C GLY A 143 19.48 -2.22 5.53
N MET A 144 18.78 -1.11 5.74
CA MET A 144 18.69 -0.02 4.80
C MET A 144 18.87 1.31 5.53
N GLU A 145 19.65 2.21 4.94
CA GLU A 145 19.79 3.58 5.41
C GLU A 145 18.56 4.41 5.03
N HIS A 146 18.20 5.32 5.92
CA HIS A 146 17.13 6.29 5.73
C HIS A 146 17.64 7.68 6.14
N ASP A 147 17.16 8.72 5.48
CA ASP A 147 17.52 10.09 5.85
C ASP A 147 16.77 10.49 7.14
N PRO A 148 17.48 10.72 8.25
CA PRO A 148 16.85 11.05 9.52
C PRO A 148 16.16 12.43 9.53
N ALA A 149 16.38 13.26 8.54
CA ALA A 149 15.67 14.53 8.38
C ALA A 149 14.26 14.37 7.79
N LEU A 150 13.91 13.18 7.31
CA LEU A 150 12.64 12.90 6.65
C LEU A 150 11.75 11.99 7.52
N PRO A 151 10.42 12.19 7.49
CA PRO A 151 9.48 11.26 8.09
C PRO A 151 9.53 9.90 7.39
N LEU A 152 9.28 8.84 8.14
CA LEU A 152 9.29 7.47 7.63
C LEU A 152 7.89 6.99 7.26
N ALA A 153 7.77 6.37 6.08
CA ALA A 153 6.73 5.41 5.74
C ALA A 153 7.40 4.13 5.24
N TRP A 154 7.17 3.02 5.91
CA TRP A 154 7.80 1.74 5.59
C TRP A 154 6.81 0.57 5.69
N VAL A 155 6.91 -0.41 4.79
CA VAL A 155 6.17 -1.68 4.89
C VAL A 155 7.16 -2.80 5.07
N GLY A 156 7.06 -3.52 6.19
CA GLY A 156 7.98 -4.59 6.54
C GLY A 156 7.32 -5.71 7.34
N GLY A 157 8.14 -6.63 7.83
CA GLY A 157 7.72 -7.70 8.75
C GLY A 157 7.59 -7.19 10.20
N GLU A 158 6.94 -7.99 11.06
CA GLU A 158 6.73 -7.65 12.48
C GLU A 158 8.01 -7.44 13.28
N ASN A 159 9.12 -8.06 12.86
CA ASN A 159 10.43 -7.97 13.54
C ASN A 159 11.36 -6.93 12.92
N THR A 160 10.82 -5.91 12.26
CA THR A 160 11.61 -4.79 11.75
C THR A 160 12.04 -3.90 12.91
N ARG A 161 13.33 -3.52 12.95
CA ARG A 161 13.93 -2.65 13.97
C ARG A 161 14.34 -1.32 13.35
N PHE A 162 14.31 -0.27 14.15
CA PHE A 162 14.60 1.08 13.68
C PHE A 162 15.65 1.71 14.58
N PHE A 163 16.56 2.47 13.98
CA PHE A 163 17.70 3.06 14.70
C PHE A 163 17.82 4.55 14.38
N GLY A 164 18.15 5.32 15.40
CA GLY A 164 18.49 6.72 15.27
C GLY A 164 19.88 6.95 14.68
N ALA A 165 20.22 8.20 14.39
CA ALA A 165 21.52 8.60 13.86
C ALA A 165 22.68 8.32 14.82
N ASP A 166 22.41 8.23 16.10
CA ASP A 166 23.36 7.83 17.14
C ASP A 166 23.55 6.30 17.27
N GLY A 167 22.83 5.52 16.47
CA GLY A 167 22.83 4.05 16.50
C GLY A 167 21.95 3.45 17.60
N SER A 168 21.25 4.25 18.39
CA SER A 168 20.30 3.75 19.39
C SER A 168 19.08 3.15 18.74
N GLU A 169 18.55 2.06 19.29
CA GLU A 169 17.29 1.48 18.84
C GLU A 169 16.12 2.37 19.27
N LEU A 170 15.26 2.72 18.31
CA LEU A 170 14.09 3.54 18.56
C LEU A 170 12.91 2.71 19.05
N PRO A 171 12.10 3.24 19.98
CA PRO A 171 10.91 2.55 20.45
C PRO A 171 9.89 2.39 19.30
N CYS A 172 9.42 1.16 19.14
CA CYS A 172 8.41 0.80 18.16
C CYS A 172 7.20 0.16 18.84
N ALA A 173 6.02 0.67 18.60
CA ALA A 173 4.77 0.09 19.08
C ALA A 173 3.91 -0.32 17.88
N VAL A 174 3.39 -1.56 17.89
CA VAL A 174 2.54 -2.09 16.80
C VAL A 174 1.11 -2.22 17.30
N HIS A 175 0.17 -1.68 16.54
CA HIS A 175 -1.25 -1.65 16.85
C HIS A 175 -2.08 -2.21 15.69
N PRO A 176 -3.24 -2.83 15.96
CA PRO A 176 -4.22 -3.13 14.92
C PRO A 176 -4.86 -1.83 14.40
N PHE A 177 -5.13 -1.82 13.10
CA PHE A 177 -5.80 -0.70 12.42
C PHE A 177 -7.25 -1.03 12.16
#